data_2bf21a66d4bc235f8e28ff4b79989f86
#
_entry.id   2bf21a66d4bc235f8e28ff4b79989f86
#
_cell.length_a   1.000
_cell.length_b   1.000
_cell.length_c   1.000
_cell.angle_alpha   90.00
_cell.angle_beta   90.00
_cell.angle_gamma   90.00
#
_symmetry.space_group_name_H-M   'P 1'
#
loop_
_entity.id
_entity.type
_entity.pdbx_description
1 polymer ?
#
loop_
_entity_poly.entity_id
_entity_poly.type
_entity_poly.pdbx_seq_one_letter_code
_entity_poly.pdbx_strand_id
1 'polypeptide(L)'
;MSDGDGRAVGAGLLPAAVLERLRCPTCGDGVTALPGGAGVVCGSGHRFDRRDGVLDFSTAGRPQGSTERTFASFGYEWNAFDEVRGEDESFAAVYFRDVDLAGLAGKVGLDAGCGKGRYTRFLAQHLEAEVALDGSSAAEAAARNLADLPGATVVRSDLRDAPFAPGSFDFISSLGVLHHLDDPFAGFERLLTFLAPKGQVLLYLYSRPEGAGFRSVMLSAATALRKLTTRLSHPALKALSTPIAAVLWGAFVVPGAWGEQHGVKPLAGLPMDAYRGKPFRSLVLDTFDRLSAPVEYRYTWSDLQPWFDRTGLVVDAARDETGWFILAHRP
;
A
#
# COMPACT_ATOMS: atom_id res chain seq x y z
N MET A 1 36.07 -18.08 13.37
CA MET A 1 35.19 -17.89 14.53
C MET A 1 34.86 -16.41 14.57
N SER A 2 33.73 -16.06 14.02
CA SER A 2 33.17 -14.71 14.10
C SER A 2 31.68 -14.91 14.38
N ASP A 3 31.29 -14.56 15.61
CA ASP A 3 29.95 -14.66 16.13
C ASP A 3 29.03 -13.73 15.31
N GLY A 4 28.05 -14.34 14.69
CA GLY A 4 26.94 -13.62 14.09
C GLY A 4 26.02 -13.12 15.20
N ASP A 5 26.09 -11.84 15.50
CA ASP A 5 25.18 -11.13 16.41
C ASP A 5 23.77 -11.07 15.80
N GLY A 6 23.02 -12.13 16.03
CA GLY A 6 21.59 -12.18 15.73
C GLY A 6 20.84 -11.31 16.72
N ARG A 7 20.75 -10.01 16.46
CA ARG A 7 19.83 -9.14 17.19
C ARG A 7 18.41 -9.67 17.02
N ALA A 8 17.92 -10.37 18.04
CA ALA A 8 16.51 -10.65 18.21
C ALA A 8 15.79 -9.29 18.20
N VAL A 9 15.02 -9.04 17.16
CA VAL A 9 14.08 -7.90 17.09
C VAL A 9 13.15 -8.09 18.29
N GLY A 10 13.27 -7.21 19.29
CA GLY A 10 12.52 -7.31 20.52
C GLY A 10 11.03 -7.31 20.20
N ALA A 11 10.33 -8.40 20.53
CA ALA A 11 8.89 -8.49 20.45
C ALA A 11 8.29 -7.52 21.50
N GLY A 12 8.17 -6.24 21.14
CA GLY A 12 7.47 -5.24 21.95
C GLY A 12 6.03 -5.69 22.20
N LEU A 13 5.45 -5.30 23.33
CA LEU A 13 4.04 -5.53 23.61
C LEU A 13 3.19 -4.82 22.52
N LEU A 14 2.04 -5.41 22.17
CA LEU A 14 1.09 -4.74 21.29
C LEU A 14 0.56 -3.48 21.99
N PRO A 15 0.47 -2.33 21.29
CA PRO A 15 -0.16 -1.14 21.86
C PRO A 15 -1.60 -1.46 22.31
N ALA A 16 -1.98 -0.98 23.51
CA ALA A 16 -3.33 -1.19 24.04
C ALA A 16 -4.40 -0.69 23.06
N ALA A 17 -4.16 0.46 22.46
CA ALA A 17 -5.04 1.06 21.46
C ALA A 17 -5.27 0.14 20.23
N VAL A 18 -4.26 -0.63 19.82
CA VAL A 18 -4.42 -1.63 18.73
C VAL A 18 -5.17 -2.86 19.24
N LEU A 19 -4.80 -3.37 20.42
CA LEU A 19 -5.39 -4.61 20.97
C LEU A 19 -6.90 -4.50 21.15
N GLU A 20 -7.41 -3.37 21.63
CA GLU A 20 -8.84 -3.10 21.81
C GLU A 20 -9.64 -3.14 20.50
N ARG A 21 -8.99 -2.88 19.39
CA ARG A 21 -9.58 -2.85 18.03
C ARG A 21 -9.61 -4.21 17.34
N LEU A 22 -8.77 -5.14 17.79
CA LEU A 22 -8.69 -6.46 17.19
C LEU A 22 -9.92 -7.33 17.54
N ARG A 23 -10.33 -8.11 16.56
CA ARG A 23 -11.41 -9.11 16.70
C ARG A 23 -10.96 -10.45 16.15
N CYS A 24 -11.41 -11.50 16.77
CA CYS A 24 -11.21 -12.85 16.25
C CYS A 24 -11.98 -13.03 14.94
N PRO A 25 -11.34 -13.33 13.80
CA PRO A 25 -12.05 -13.50 12.53
C PRO A 25 -12.94 -14.74 12.49
N THR A 26 -12.78 -15.68 13.45
CA THR A 26 -13.56 -16.91 13.53
C THR A 26 -14.85 -16.75 14.34
N CYS A 27 -14.81 -16.04 15.49
CA CYS A 27 -15.96 -15.90 16.38
C CYS A 27 -16.41 -14.46 16.63
N GLY A 28 -15.67 -13.44 16.15
CA GLY A 28 -15.99 -12.03 16.34
C GLY A 28 -15.62 -11.46 17.71
N ASP A 29 -15.21 -12.29 18.67
CA ASP A 29 -14.86 -11.86 20.01
C ASP A 29 -13.60 -10.97 20.03
N GLY A 30 -13.48 -10.15 21.07
CA GLY A 30 -12.23 -9.45 21.37
C GLY A 30 -11.09 -10.43 21.66
N VAL A 31 -9.86 -9.96 21.53
CA VAL A 31 -8.67 -10.77 21.78
C VAL A 31 -7.85 -10.19 22.93
N THR A 32 -7.04 -11.05 23.57
CA THR A 32 -6.07 -10.66 24.59
C THR A 32 -4.67 -11.01 24.15
N ALA A 33 -3.68 -10.22 24.56
CA ALA A 33 -2.29 -10.46 24.21
C ALA A 33 -1.75 -11.71 24.92
N LEU A 34 -1.00 -12.52 24.21
CA LEU A 34 -0.22 -13.61 24.76
C LEU A 34 1.04 -13.07 25.47
N PRO A 35 1.56 -13.81 26.49
CA PRO A 35 2.78 -13.42 27.18
C PRO A 35 3.95 -13.15 26.23
N GLY A 36 4.75 -12.14 26.54
CA GLY A 36 5.91 -11.76 25.74
C GLY A 36 5.58 -11.19 24.34
N GLY A 37 4.33 -10.83 24.06
CA GLY A 37 3.93 -10.33 22.74
C GLY A 37 3.91 -11.40 21.65
N ALA A 38 3.82 -12.68 22.01
CA ALA A 38 3.89 -13.81 21.09
C ALA A 38 2.68 -13.96 20.17
N GLY A 39 1.65 -13.10 20.34
CA GLY A 39 0.42 -13.10 19.56
C GLY A 39 -0.78 -12.73 20.39
N VAL A 40 -1.96 -13.16 19.94
CA VAL A 40 -3.24 -12.91 20.62
C VAL A 40 -4.09 -14.18 20.68
N VAL A 41 -5.04 -14.21 21.64
CA VAL A 41 -6.01 -15.29 21.80
C VAL A 41 -7.38 -14.70 22.13
N CYS A 42 -8.46 -15.25 21.57
CA CYS A 42 -9.83 -14.88 21.93
C CYS A 42 -10.37 -15.74 23.09
N GLY A 43 -11.51 -15.34 23.66
CA GLY A 43 -12.17 -16.08 24.74
C GLY A 43 -12.55 -17.51 24.38
N SER A 44 -12.80 -17.79 23.10
CA SER A 44 -13.09 -19.16 22.56
C SER A 44 -11.82 -19.98 22.29
N GLY A 45 -10.62 -19.47 22.57
CA GLY A 45 -9.36 -20.18 22.43
C GLY A 45 -8.73 -20.14 21.04
N HIS A 46 -9.28 -19.41 20.09
CA HIS A 46 -8.62 -19.20 18.78
C HIS A 46 -7.38 -18.34 18.98
N ARG A 47 -6.23 -18.85 18.51
CA ARG A 47 -4.92 -18.24 18.70
C ARG A 47 -4.33 -17.77 17.37
N PHE A 48 -3.72 -16.59 17.38
CA PHE A 48 -3.04 -15.97 16.25
C PHE A 48 -1.65 -15.56 16.69
N ASP A 49 -0.64 -16.18 16.08
CA ASP A 49 0.74 -15.98 16.48
C ASP A 49 1.31 -14.68 15.89
N ARG A 50 2.26 -14.10 16.63
CA ARG A 50 3.13 -13.04 16.13
C ARG A 50 4.52 -13.61 15.87
N ARG A 51 4.94 -13.60 14.61
CA ARG A 51 6.25 -14.11 14.17
C ARG A 51 6.98 -13.02 13.39
N ASP A 52 8.24 -12.81 13.69
CA ASP A 52 9.10 -11.81 13.04
C ASP A 52 8.44 -10.41 12.95
N GLY A 53 7.72 -10.02 14.00
CA GLY A 53 7.02 -8.75 14.09
C GLY A 53 5.64 -8.71 13.43
N VAL A 54 5.23 -9.74 12.69
CA VAL A 54 3.93 -9.84 12.01
C VAL A 54 2.93 -10.60 12.86
N LEU A 55 1.79 -9.97 13.19
CA LEU A 55 0.63 -10.63 13.79
C LEU A 55 -0.21 -11.26 12.68
N ASP A 56 -0.26 -12.59 12.60
CA ASP A 56 -0.77 -13.32 11.45
C ASP A 56 -2.19 -13.85 11.67
N PHE A 57 -3.16 -13.29 10.93
CA PHE A 57 -4.55 -13.74 10.87
C PHE A 57 -4.89 -14.45 9.54
N SER A 58 -3.92 -14.71 8.68
CA SER A 58 -4.14 -15.31 7.35
C SER A 58 -4.66 -16.76 7.41
N THR A 59 -4.64 -17.38 8.58
CA THR A 59 -5.12 -18.75 8.78
C THR A 59 -6.64 -18.90 8.65
N ALA A 60 -7.39 -17.79 8.73
CA ALA A 60 -8.85 -17.79 8.63
C ALA A 60 -9.38 -18.06 7.20
N GLY A 61 -8.55 -17.87 6.18
CA GLY A 61 -8.88 -18.18 4.78
C GLY A 61 -7.66 -18.04 3.88
N ARG A 62 -7.48 -18.97 2.94
CA ARG A 62 -6.46 -18.81 1.90
C ARG A 62 -7.05 -18.07 0.72
N PRO A 63 -6.41 -16.97 0.22
CA PRO A 63 -6.83 -16.33 -1.00
C PRO A 63 -6.78 -17.34 -2.16
N GLN A 64 -7.68 -17.20 -3.12
CA GLN A 64 -7.76 -18.07 -4.29
C GLN A 64 -7.82 -17.22 -5.57
N GLY A 65 -7.47 -17.81 -6.70
CA GLY A 65 -7.64 -17.20 -8.01
C GLY A 65 -6.76 -15.97 -8.25
N SER A 66 -7.39 -14.86 -8.65
CA SER A 66 -6.73 -13.59 -8.93
C SER A 66 -6.14 -12.95 -7.67
N THR A 67 -6.82 -13.04 -6.54
CA THR A 67 -6.33 -12.52 -5.25
C THR A 67 -5.04 -13.21 -4.82
N GLU A 68 -4.96 -14.54 -4.94
CA GLU A 68 -3.73 -15.29 -4.63
C GLU A 68 -2.55 -14.82 -5.51
N ARG A 69 -2.80 -14.64 -6.81
CA ARG A 69 -1.77 -14.12 -7.72
C ARG A 69 -1.37 -12.68 -7.42
N THR A 70 -2.33 -11.84 -7.06
CA THR A 70 -2.09 -10.46 -6.62
C THR A 70 -1.21 -10.43 -5.38
N PHE A 71 -1.53 -11.20 -4.35
CA PHE A 71 -0.71 -11.31 -3.14
C PHE A 71 0.67 -11.87 -3.41
N ALA A 72 0.80 -12.90 -4.28
CA ALA A 72 2.09 -13.43 -4.67
C ALA A 72 2.95 -12.40 -5.40
N SER A 73 2.34 -11.58 -6.27
CA SER A 73 3.05 -10.54 -7.02
C SER A 73 3.55 -9.42 -6.10
N PHE A 74 2.67 -8.79 -5.33
CA PHE A 74 3.05 -7.71 -4.43
C PHE A 74 3.94 -8.18 -3.28
N GLY A 75 3.69 -9.39 -2.76
CA GLY A 75 4.58 -10.00 -1.78
C GLY A 75 6.02 -10.17 -2.29
N TYR A 76 6.19 -10.64 -3.54
CA TYR A 76 7.50 -10.72 -4.17
C TYR A 76 8.10 -9.32 -4.39
N GLU A 77 7.32 -8.39 -4.93
CA GLU A 77 7.75 -7.03 -5.23
C GLU A 77 8.33 -6.34 -3.99
N TRP A 78 7.54 -6.26 -2.94
CA TRP A 78 7.92 -5.52 -1.73
C TRP A 78 9.03 -6.21 -0.92
N ASN A 79 9.22 -7.53 -1.05
CA ASN A 79 10.40 -8.20 -0.52
C ASN A 79 11.64 -8.06 -1.41
N ALA A 80 11.46 -7.90 -2.74
CA ALA A 80 12.57 -7.68 -3.68
C ALA A 80 13.05 -6.22 -3.73
N PHE A 81 12.23 -5.27 -3.25
CA PHE A 81 12.48 -3.83 -3.17
C PHE A 81 12.16 -3.31 -1.76
N ASP A 82 12.60 -4.02 -0.73
CA ASP A 82 12.16 -3.91 0.65
C ASP A 82 12.65 -2.67 1.41
N GLU A 83 13.76 -2.04 0.99
CA GLU A 83 14.30 -0.88 1.69
C GLU A 83 13.37 0.35 1.62
N VAL A 84 13.07 0.96 2.78
CA VAL A 84 12.54 2.32 2.89
C VAL A 84 13.68 3.30 2.92
N ARG A 85 13.64 4.32 2.08
CA ARG A 85 14.72 5.31 1.91
C ARG A 85 14.18 6.73 2.04
N GLY A 86 15.07 7.72 2.15
CA GLY A 86 14.69 9.13 2.24
C GLY A 86 13.82 9.64 1.08
N GLU A 87 13.89 8.99 -0.10
CA GLU A 87 12.97 9.28 -1.21
C GLU A 87 11.50 8.96 -0.86
N ASP A 88 11.25 7.95 -0.02
CA ASP A 88 9.90 7.57 0.39
C ASP A 88 9.24 8.66 1.24
N GLU A 89 10.02 9.46 2.00
CA GLU A 89 9.52 10.64 2.74
C GLU A 89 9.04 11.73 1.79
N SER A 90 9.77 11.99 0.70
CA SER A 90 9.36 12.96 -0.32
C SER A 90 8.06 12.53 -1.00
N PHE A 91 7.87 11.24 -1.25
CA PHE A 91 6.61 10.70 -1.74
C PHE A 91 5.49 10.85 -0.71
N ALA A 92 5.75 10.54 0.56
CA ALA A 92 4.76 10.69 1.62
C ALA A 92 4.23 12.14 1.68
N ALA A 93 5.11 13.15 1.59
CA ALA A 93 4.70 14.55 1.56
C ALA A 93 3.72 14.89 0.42
N VAL A 94 3.85 14.23 -0.75
CA VAL A 94 2.90 14.40 -1.85
C VAL A 94 1.57 13.69 -1.57
N TYR A 95 1.62 12.48 -1.02
CA TYR A 95 0.43 11.67 -0.76
C TYR A 95 -0.43 12.25 0.35
N PHE A 96 0.18 12.78 1.41
CA PHE A 96 -0.51 13.30 2.59
C PHE A 96 -0.66 14.82 2.65
N ARG A 97 -0.38 15.55 1.55
CA ARG A 97 -0.39 17.01 1.58
C ARG A 97 -1.75 17.64 1.89
N ASP A 98 -2.85 16.93 1.63
CA ASP A 98 -4.21 17.39 1.92
C ASP A 98 -4.68 17.00 3.33
N VAL A 99 -3.88 16.21 4.07
CA VAL A 99 -4.19 15.73 5.41
C VAL A 99 -3.68 16.70 6.46
N ASP A 100 -4.52 17.06 7.42
CA ASP A 100 -4.08 17.76 8.63
C ASP A 100 -3.34 16.77 9.56
N LEU A 101 -2.04 16.63 9.34
CA LEU A 101 -1.18 15.72 10.12
C LEU A 101 -1.15 16.09 11.61
N ALA A 102 -1.23 17.38 11.94
CA ALA A 102 -1.26 17.81 13.36
C ALA A 102 -2.55 17.36 14.05
N GLY A 103 -3.66 17.37 13.32
CA GLY A 103 -4.96 16.89 13.80
C GLY A 103 -5.05 15.37 13.98
N LEU A 104 -4.02 14.59 13.60
CA LEU A 104 -3.94 13.13 13.83
C LEU A 104 -3.39 12.77 15.22
N ALA A 105 -2.84 13.71 15.98
CA ALA A 105 -2.29 13.46 17.30
C ALA A 105 -3.34 12.82 18.24
N GLY A 106 -2.96 11.72 18.90
CA GLY A 106 -3.84 10.95 19.79
C GLY A 106 -4.89 10.09 19.06
N LYS A 107 -4.84 10.00 17.74
CA LYS A 107 -5.73 9.16 16.92
C LYS A 107 -5.08 7.84 16.56
N VAL A 108 -5.90 6.86 16.18
CA VAL A 108 -5.44 5.54 15.73
C VAL A 108 -5.74 5.37 14.25
N GLY A 109 -4.70 4.98 13.49
CA GLY A 109 -4.74 4.83 12.04
C GLY A 109 -4.72 3.38 11.57
N LEU A 110 -5.16 3.19 10.32
CA LEU A 110 -5.04 1.95 9.55
C LEU A 110 -4.44 2.27 8.18
N ASP A 111 -3.30 1.68 7.86
CA ASP A 111 -2.75 1.66 6.50
C ASP A 111 -3.13 0.32 5.84
N ALA A 112 -4.17 0.37 5.00
CA ALA A 112 -4.76 -0.82 4.39
C ALA A 112 -4.10 -1.14 3.05
N GLY A 113 -3.28 -2.18 3.03
CA GLY A 113 -2.38 -2.56 1.96
C GLY A 113 -1.04 -1.84 2.09
N CYS A 114 -0.42 -1.93 3.27
CA CYS A 114 0.79 -1.16 3.62
C CYS A 114 2.03 -1.50 2.78
N GLY A 115 2.04 -2.64 2.06
CA GLY A 115 3.20 -3.13 1.33
C GLY A 115 4.42 -3.25 2.24
N LYS A 116 5.52 -2.58 1.90
CA LYS A 116 6.75 -2.55 2.73
C LYS A 116 6.69 -1.56 3.91
N GLY A 117 5.56 -0.93 4.18
CA GLY A 117 5.35 -0.03 5.33
C GLY A 117 5.90 1.39 5.17
N ARG A 118 6.18 1.86 3.94
CA ARG A 118 6.78 3.18 3.71
C ARG A 118 5.88 4.34 4.16
N TYR A 119 4.59 4.24 3.92
CA TYR A 119 3.61 5.25 4.32
C TYR A 119 3.22 5.12 5.78
N THR A 120 3.09 3.89 6.28
CA THR A 120 2.93 3.61 7.70
C THR A 120 4.04 4.26 8.52
N ARG A 121 5.32 4.12 8.06
CA ARG A 121 6.48 4.73 8.75
C ARG A 121 6.37 6.26 8.87
N PHE A 122 5.80 6.90 7.87
CA PHE A 122 5.54 8.35 7.90
C PHE A 122 4.40 8.70 8.85
N LEU A 123 3.25 8.01 8.73
CA LEU A 123 2.04 8.30 9.53
C LEU A 123 2.21 7.97 11.01
N ALA A 124 2.92 6.91 11.35
CA ALA A 124 3.14 6.50 12.74
C ALA A 124 3.85 7.56 13.61
N GLN A 125 4.45 8.59 12.98
CA GLN A 125 5.03 9.73 13.69
C GLN A 125 3.98 10.79 14.10
N HIS A 126 2.78 10.72 13.53
CA HIS A 126 1.69 11.68 13.73
C HIS A 126 0.50 11.08 14.50
N LEU A 127 0.44 9.76 14.63
CA LEU A 127 -0.64 9.02 15.27
C LEU A 127 -0.22 8.50 16.65
N GLU A 128 -1.18 8.20 17.53
CA GLU A 128 -0.93 7.47 18.78
C GLU A 128 -0.51 6.03 18.49
N ALA A 129 -1.23 5.38 17.57
CA ALA A 129 -0.91 4.05 17.10
C ALA A 129 -1.38 3.86 15.64
N GLU A 130 -0.69 2.98 14.91
CA GLU A 130 -1.06 2.67 13.53
C GLU A 130 -0.96 1.17 13.26
N VAL A 131 -1.98 0.66 12.59
CA VAL A 131 -2.00 -0.72 12.09
C VAL A 131 -1.61 -0.73 10.62
N ALA A 132 -0.53 -1.44 10.30
CA ALA A 132 -0.09 -1.72 8.94
C ALA A 132 -0.68 -3.07 8.50
N LEU A 133 -1.73 -3.05 7.67
CA LEU A 133 -2.40 -4.26 7.18
C LEU A 133 -1.90 -4.61 5.77
N ASP A 134 -1.46 -5.85 5.57
CA ASP A 134 -1.21 -6.40 4.23
C ASP A 134 -1.54 -7.89 4.17
N GLY A 135 -2.20 -8.34 3.09
CA GLY A 135 -2.57 -9.73 2.92
C GLY A 135 -1.45 -10.63 2.36
N SER A 136 -0.39 -10.02 1.88
CA SER A 136 0.72 -10.70 1.22
C SER A 136 1.94 -10.91 2.14
N SER A 137 2.99 -11.52 1.60
CA SER A 137 4.28 -11.61 2.30
C SER A 137 5.03 -10.27 2.36
N ALA A 138 4.47 -9.18 1.83
CA ALA A 138 5.00 -7.83 2.04
C ALA A 138 4.98 -7.42 3.52
N ALA A 139 4.06 -8.00 4.31
CA ALA A 139 4.00 -7.80 5.77
C ALA A 139 5.35 -8.06 6.47
N GLU A 140 6.17 -9.02 5.99
CA GLU A 140 7.52 -9.25 6.54
C GLU A 140 8.47 -8.08 6.26
N ALA A 141 8.39 -7.48 5.07
CA ALA A 141 9.18 -6.29 4.77
C ALA A 141 8.70 -5.10 5.61
N ALA A 142 7.39 -4.93 5.78
CA ALA A 142 6.82 -3.91 6.67
C ALA A 142 7.30 -4.09 8.11
N ALA A 143 7.27 -5.31 8.64
CA ALA A 143 7.71 -5.59 10.01
C ALA A 143 9.19 -5.24 10.23
N ARG A 144 10.06 -5.53 9.26
CA ARG A 144 11.48 -5.12 9.32
C ARG A 144 11.63 -3.60 9.30
N ASN A 145 10.88 -2.94 8.42
CA ASN A 145 10.97 -1.48 8.23
C ASN A 145 10.33 -0.66 9.36
N LEU A 146 9.44 -1.25 10.15
CA LEU A 146 8.71 -0.59 11.24
C LEU A 146 9.17 -1.04 12.63
N ALA A 147 10.22 -1.89 12.71
CA ALA A 147 10.67 -2.52 13.95
C ALA A 147 11.11 -1.52 15.04
N ASP A 148 11.54 -0.33 14.66
CA ASP A 148 11.96 0.76 15.54
C ASP A 148 10.79 1.70 15.96
N LEU A 149 9.57 1.47 15.48
CA LEU A 149 8.39 2.29 15.76
C LEU A 149 7.41 1.55 16.68
N PRO A 150 7.43 1.82 17.99
CA PRO A 150 6.62 1.09 18.96
C PRO A 150 5.10 1.31 18.80
N GLY A 151 4.68 2.41 18.17
CA GLY A 151 3.27 2.70 17.85
C GLY A 151 2.74 1.95 16.63
N ALA A 152 3.62 1.34 15.81
CA ALA A 152 3.22 0.61 14.61
C ALA A 152 3.03 -0.89 14.90
N THR A 153 1.95 -1.47 14.37
CA THR A 153 1.66 -2.90 14.47
C THR A 153 1.38 -3.48 13.09
N VAL A 154 2.17 -4.45 12.68
CA VAL A 154 1.96 -5.13 11.39
C VAL A 154 1.02 -6.31 11.57
N VAL A 155 -0.04 -6.32 10.77
CA VAL A 155 -1.07 -7.36 10.73
C VAL A 155 -1.10 -7.97 9.34
N ARG A 156 -1.01 -9.30 9.24
CA ARG A 156 -1.26 -10.01 8.00
C ARG A 156 -2.70 -10.50 7.97
N SER A 157 -3.48 -9.97 7.05
CA SER A 157 -4.84 -10.45 6.74
C SER A 157 -5.29 -9.88 5.40
N ASP A 158 -6.18 -10.58 4.72
CA ASP A 158 -6.95 -9.99 3.62
C ASP A 158 -7.83 -8.87 4.16
N LEU A 159 -7.93 -7.75 3.44
CA LEU A 159 -8.80 -6.63 3.81
C LEU A 159 -10.27 -7.07 4.01
N ARG A 160 -10.71 -8.02 3.21
CA ARG A 160 -12.09 -8.55 3.27
C ARG A 160 -12.40 -9.26 4.58
N ASP A 161 -11.38 -9.91 5.17
CA ASP A 161 -11.46 -10.69 6.41
C ASP A 161 -10.69 -10.02 7.55
N ALA A 162 -10.34 -8.73 7.39
CA ALA A 162 -9.52 -8.00 8.34
C ALA A 162 -10.13 -8.05 9.76
N PRO A 163 -9.29 -8.36 10.78
CA PRO A 163 -9.71 -8.72 12.12
C PRO A 163 -9.97 -7.50 13.01
N PHE A 164 -10.80 -6.54 12.56
CA PHE A 164 -11.04 -5.31 13.29
C PHE A 164 -12.51 -5.10 13.63
N ALA A 165 -12.75 -4.44 14.76
CA ALA A 165 -14.08 -4.00 15.14
C ALA A 165 -14.58 -2.90 14.18
N PRO A 166 -15.89 -2.82 13.90
CA PRO A 166 -16.45 -1.70 13.15
C PRO A 166 -16.17 -0.36 13.85
N GLY A 167 -15.94 0.69 13.07
CA GLY A 167 -15.73 2.04 13.59
C GLY A 167 -14.48 2.21 14.45
N SER A 168 -13.43 1.44 14.20
CA SER A 168 -12.23 1.35 15.05
C SER A 168 -11.19 2.41 14.78
N PHE A 169 -11.11 2.96 13.56
CA PHE A 169 -10.01 3.81 13.15
C PHE A 169 -10.46 5.23 12.83
N ASP A 170 -9.74 6.20 13.39
CA ASP A 170 -9.99 7.63 13.15
C ASP A 170 -9.48 8.10 11.79
N PHE A 171 -8.43 7.45 11.30
CA PHE A 171 -7.84 7.71 10.00
C PHE A 171 -7.54 6.39 9.28
N ILE A 172 -7.91 6.29 8.01
CA ILE A 172 -7.61 5.14 7.17
C ILE A 172 -6.91 5.62 5.91
N SER A 173 -5.74 5.04 5.59
CA SER A 173 -5.12 5.18 4.27
C SER A 173 -5.23 3.88 3.48
N SER A 174 -5.48 4.00 2.16
CA SER A 174 -5.40 2.87 1.22
C SER A 174 -4.81 3.37 -0.10
N LEU A 175 -3.50 3.20 -0.22
CA LEU A 175 -2.71 3.88 -1.23
C LEU A 175 -2.16 2.88 -2.25
N GLY A 176 -2.80 2.81 -3.42
CA GLY A 176 -2.37 1.89 -4.48
C GLY A 176 -2.90 0.46 -4.32
N VAL A 177 -4.05 0.25 -3.68
CA VAL A 177 -4.54 -1.07 -3.27
C VAL A 177 -5.87 -1.45 -3.91
N LEU A 178 -6.92 -0.66 -3.68
CA LEU A 178 -8.28 -1.05 -4.03
C LEU A 178 -8.46 -1.39 -5.52
N HIS A 179 -7.77 -0.70 -6.40
CA HIS A 179 -7.85 -0.94 -7.84
C HIS A 179 -7.16 -2.24 -8.30
N HIS A 180 -6.57 -2.99 -7.38
CA HIS A 180 -6.04 -4.34 -7.61
C HIS A 180 -6.93 -5.45 -7.04
N LEU A 181 -8.04 -5.10 -6.39
CA LEU A 181 -9.04 -6.07 -5.93
C LEU A 181 -9.94 -6.50 -7.08
N ASP A 182 -10.53 -7.69 -7.00
CA ASP A 182 -11.50 -8.19 -7.98
C ASP A 182 -12.78 -7.33 -7.99
N ASP A 183 -13.22 -6.87 -6.81
CA ASP A 183 -14.28 -5.90 -6.63
C ASP A 183 -13.76 -4.73 -5.79
N PRO A 184 -13.28 -3.66 -6.44
CA PRO A 184 -12.74 -2.49 -5.77
C PRO A 184 -13.74 -1.74 -4.90
N PHE A 185 -15.01 -1.68 -5.33
CA PHE A 185 -16.04 -0.98 -4.57
C PHE A 185 -16.43 -1.75 -3.31
N ALA A 186 -16.59 -3.07 -3.38
CA ALA A 186 -16.82 -3.89 -2.19
C ALA A 186 -15.64 -3.80 -1.21
N GLY A 187 -14.40 -3.74 -1.72
CA GLY A 187 -13.21 -3.47 -0.89
C GLY A 187 -13.27 -2.11 -0.19
N PHE A 188 -13.72 -1.09 -0.90
CA PHE A 188 -13.93 0.25 -0.33
C PHE A 188 -15.03 0.25 0.74
N GLU A 189 -16.20 -0.35 0.47
CA GLU A 189 -17.27 -0.49 1.46
C GLU A 189 -16.79 -1.25 2.70
N ARG A 190 -16.02 -2.32 2.52
CA ARG A 190 -15.43 -3.08 3.63
C ARG A 190 -14.49 -2.21 4.46
N LEU A 191 -13.62 -1.45 3.81
CA LEU A 191 -12.70 -0.52 4.48
C LEU A 191 -13.46 0.47 5.35
N LEU A 192 -14.56 1.03 4.82
CA LEU A 192 -15.39 1.97 5.54
C LEU A 192 -16.09 1.38 6.76
N THR A 193 -16.31 0.07 6.84
CA THR A 193 -16.85 -0.51 8.08
C THR A 193 -15.95 -0.26 9.28
N PHE A 194 -14.66 -0.09 9.07
CA PHE A 194 -13.67 0.16 10.11
C PHE A 194 -13.50 1.65 10.44
N LEU A 195 -14.01 2.55 9.61
CA LEU A 195 -13.88 4.00 9.81
C LEU A 195 -14.80 4.47 10.93
N ALA A 196 -14.22 5.14 11.93
CA ALA A 196 -14.96 5.73 13.05
C ALA A 196 -15.91 6.85 12.60
N PRO A 197 -16.93 7.22 13.42
CA PRO A 197 -17.69 8.44 13.21
C PRO A 197 -16.74 9.66 13.17
N LYS A 198 -16.92 10.55 12.20
CA LYS A 198 -16.04 11.70 11.92
C LYS A 198 -14.60 11.31 11.51
N GLY A 199 -14.35 10.02 11.26
CA GLY A 199 -13.06 9.54 10.75
C GLY A 199 -12.83 9.96 9.30
N GLN A 200 -11.56 10.00 8.90
CA GLN A 200 -11.11 10.37 7.56
C GLN A 200 -10.52 9.18 6.82
N VAL A 201 -10.74 9.13 5.51
CA VAL A 201 -10.13 8.14 4.62
C VAL A 201 -9.35 8.84 3.51
N LEU A 202 -8.12 8.42 3.30
CA LEU A 202 -7.27 8.84 2.19
C LEU A 202 -7.08 7.69 1.22
N LEU A 203 -7.46 7.91 -0.03
CA LEU A 203 -7.33 6.93 -1.11
C LEU A 203 -6.33 7.40 -2.17
N TYR A 204 -5.57 6.46 -2.71
CA TYR A 204 -4.87 6.64 -3.98
C TYR A 204 -5.29 5.55 -4.97
N LEU A 205 -5.86 5.97 -6.10
CA LEU A 205 -6.38 5.10 -7.15
C LEU A 205 -5.80 5.50 -8.51
N TYR A 206 -5.54 4.53 -9.37
CA TYR A 206 -4.99 4.83 -10.69
C TYR A 206 -6.01 5.56 -11.58
N SER A 207 -5.58 6.69 -12.14
CA SER A 207 -6.41 7.44 -13.09
C SER A 207 -6.38 6.83 -14.48
N ARG A 208 -7.51 6.96 -15.17
CA ARG A 208 -7.64 6.67 -16.61
C ARG A 208 -7.34 7.95 -17.37
N PRO A 209 -6.29 7.96 -18.23
CA PRO A 209 -6.03 9.14 -19.06
C PRO A 209 -7.21 9.41 -19.98
N GLU A 210 -7.62 10.66 -20.03
CA GLU A 210 -8.61 11.11 -21.00
C GLU A 210 -7.93 11.43 -22.33
N GLY A 211 -8.49 10.91 -23.44
CA GLY A 211 -8.00 11.12 -24.80
C GLY A 211 -6.95 10.13 -25.29
N ALA A 212 -6.55 10.28 -26.57
CA ALA A 212 -5.68 9.37 -27.31
C ALA A 212 -4.20 9.80 -27.30
N GLY A 213 -3.71 10.32 -26.19
CA GLY A 213 -2.32 10.77 -26.04
C GLY A 213 -1.32 9.61 -25.86
N PHE A 214 -0.03 9.94 -25.91
CA PHE A 214 1.08 8.99 -25.72
C PHE A 214 0.92 8.13 -24.46
N ARG A 215 0.48 8.71 -23.34
CA ARG A 215 0.23 7.99 -22.08
C ARG A 215 -0.83 6.90 -22.25
N SER A 216 -1.92 7.17 -22.97
CA SER A 216 -2.98 6.19 -23.26
C SER A 216 -2.47 5.01 -24.10
N VAL A 217 -1.66 5.29 -25.12
CA VAL A 217 -1.05 4.26 -25.98
C VAL A 217 -0.10 3.37 -25.17
N MET A 218 0.77 3.98 -24.36
CA MET A 218 1.71 3.24 -23.52
C MET A 218 1.01 2.36 -22.48
N LEU A 219 -0.07 2.85 -21.89
CA LEU A 219 -0.87 2.07 -20.93
C LEU A 219 -1.59 0.91 -21.61
N SER A 220 -2.12 1.13 -22.82
CA SER A 220 -2.75 0.07 -23.62
C SER A 220 -1.74 -1.02 -23.98
N ALA A 221 -0.53 -0.62 -24.40
CA ALA A 221 0.56 -1.54 -24.70
C ALA A 221 0.99 -2.33 -23.46
N ALA A 222 1.17 -1.67 -22.30
CA ALA A 222 1.48 -2.32 -21.04
C ALA A 222 0.38 -3.32 -20.62
N THR A 223 -0.90 -2.94 -20.78
CA THR A 223 -2.03 -3.82 -20.47
C THR A 223 -2.07 -5.05 -21.41
N ALA A 224 -1.77 -4.89 -22.69
CA ALA A 224 -1.69 -6.00 -23.61
C ALA A 224 -0.52 -6.94 -23.26
N LEU A 225 0.66 -6.37 -22.95
CA LEU A 225 1.85 -7.12 -22.56
C LEU A 225 1.64 -7.86 -21.23
N ARG A 226 0.93 -7.27 -20.28
CA ARG A 226 0.60 -7.85 -18.98
C ARG A 226 -0.11 -9.19 -19.10
N LYS A 227 -0.99 -9.39 -20.10
CA LYS A 227 -1.66 -10.67 -20.34
C LYS A 227 -0.69 -11.84 -20.57
N LEU A 228 0.52 -11.54 -21.02
CA LEU A 228 1.59 -12.53 -21.23
C LEU A 228 2.54 -12.58 -20.04
N THR A 229 2.93 -11.43 -19.52
CA THR A 229 3.97 -11.31 -18.47
C THR A 229 3.51 -11.83 -17.11
N THR A 230 2.21 -11.76 -16.80
CA THR A 230 1.64 -12.36 -15.59
C THR A 230 1.70 -13.89 -15.54
N ARG A 231 2.14 -14.54 -16.64
CA ARG A 231 2.41 -15.99 -16.69
C ARG A 231 3.87 -16.33 -16.39
N LEU A 232 4.75 -15.33 -16.36
CA LEU A 232 6.17 -15.51 -16.03
C LEU A 232 6.34 -15.66 -14.53
N SER A 233 7.41 -16.35 -14.11
CA SER A 233 7.81 -16.32 -12.71
C SER A 233 8.30 -14.92 -12.31
N HIS A 234 8.08 -14.51 -11.07
CA HIS A 234 8.46 -13.18 -10.61
C HIS A 234 9.95 -12.85 -10.79
N PRO A 235 10.91 -13.78 -10.55
CA PRO A 235 12.32 -13.54 -10.87
C PRO A 235 12.58 -13.29 -12.36
N ALA A 236 11.91 -14.07 -13.25
CA ALA A 236 12.02 -13.86 -14.69
C ALA A 236 11.43 -12.51 -15.13
N LEU A 237 10.30 -12.12 -14.53
CA LEU A 237 9.68 -10.82 -14.80
C LEU A 237 10.56 -9.67 -14.32
N LYS A 238 11.18 -9.78 -13.12
CA LYS A 238 12.15 -8.80 -12.62
C LYS A 238 13.35 -8.67 -13.56
N ALA A 239 13.88 -9.79 -14.05
CA ALA A 239 14.96 -9.80 -15.03
C ALA A 239 14.57 -9.15 -16.37
N LEU A 240 13.31 -9.31 -16.80
CA LEU A 240 12.76 -8.66 -18.00
C LEU A 240 12.50 -7.16 -17.79
N SER A 241 12.04 -6.76 -16.61
CA SER A 241 11.74 -5.36 -16.28
C SER A 241 12.98 -4.47 -16.34
N THR A 242 14.15 -4.99 -16.00
CA THR A 242 15.40 -4.22 -15.99
C THR A 242 15.82 -3.71 -17.38
N PRO A 243 15.91 -4.54 -18.44
CA PRO A 243 16.24 -4.03 -19.77
C PRO A 243 15.15 -3.14 -20.38
N ILE A 244 13.86 -3.40 -20.08
CA ILE A 244 12.77 -2.51 -20.50
C ILE A 244 12.95 -1.13 -19.85
N ALA A 245 13.17 -1.08 -18.54
CA ALA A 245 13.45 0.16 -17.83
C ALA A 245 14.71 0.87 -18.37
N ALA A 246 15.77 0.13 -18.73
CA ALA A 246 16.98 0.71 -19.30
C ALA A 246 16.74 1.38 -20.67
N VAL A 247 15.93 0.76 -21.53
CA VAL A 247 15.51 1.37 -22.79
C VAL A 247 14.70 2.64 -22.55
N LEU A 248 13.70 2.60 -21.66
CA LEU A 248 12.87 3.76 -21.33
C LEU A 248 13.70 4.87 -20.69
N TRP A 249 14.63 4.54 -19.82
CA TRP A 249 15.54 5.48 -19.17
C TRP A 249 16.44 6.21 -20.18
N GLY A 250 17.08 5.44 -21.07
CA GLY A 250 17.95 6.00 -22.14
C GLY A 250 17.20 6.79 -23.19
N ALA A 251 15.96 6.40 -23.52
CA ALA A 251 15.17 7.05 -24.56
C ALA A 251 14.46 8.33 -24.09
N PHE A 252 14.06 8.40 -22.82
CA PHE A 252 13.18 9.48 -22.33
C PHE A 252 13.74 10.22 -21.11
N VAL A 253 14.20 9.51 -20.09
CA VAL A 253 14.59 10.14 -18.81
C VAL A 253 15.90 10.93 -18.96
N VAL A 254 16.95 10.30 -19.50
CA VAL A 254 18.26 10.95 -19.67
C VAL A 254 18.19 12.14 -20.64
N PRO A 255 17.63 12.01 -21.86
CA PRO A 255 17.51 13.15 -22.75
C PRO A 255 16.60 14.25 -22.21
N GLY A 256 15.50 13.86 -21.51
CA GLY A 256 14.61 14.82 -20.89
C GLY A 256 15.29 15.65 -19.80
N ALA A 257 16.02 15.01 -18.89
CA ALA A 257 16.77 15.68 -17.84
C ALA A 257 17.87 16.60 -18.42
N TRP A 258 18.58 16.14 -19.45
CA TRP A 258 19.56 16.95 -20.16
C TRP A 258 18.92 18.18 -20.82
N GLY A 259 17.74 17.99 -21.44
CA GLY A 259 16.99 19.08 -22.07
C GLY A 259 16.53 20.14 -21.07
N GLU A 260 16.09 19.75 -19.87
CA GLU A 260 15.75 20.68 -18.78
C GLU A 260 16.97 21.48 -18.33
N GLN A 261 18.10 20.79 -18.09
CA GLN A 261 19.33 21.42 -17.62
C GLN A 261 19.89 22.45 -18.62
N HIS A 262 19.70 22.22 -19.92
CA HIS A 262 20.26 23.05 -20.99
C HIS A 262 19.22 23.94 -21.70
N GLY A 263 17.97 23.96 -21.24
CA GLY A 263 16.89 24.77 -21.81
C GLY A 263 16.42 24.32 -23.19
N VAL A 264 16.65 23.05 -23.58
CA VAL A 264 16.26 22.49 -24.87
C VAL A 264 14.82 21.98 -24.78
N LYS A 265 13.83 22.85 -25.07
CA LYS A 265 12.40 22.60 -24.90
C LYS A 265 11.88 21.27 -25.51
N PRO A 266 12.27 20.85 -26.74
CA PRO A 266 11.79 19.57 -27.29
C PRO A 266 12.20 18.36 -26.46
N LEU A 267 13.39 18.36 -25.86
CA LEU A 267 13.88 17.29 -25.00
C LEU A 267 13.29 17.41 -23.59
N ALA A 268 13.18 18.61 -23.05
CA ALA A 268 12.53 18.85 -21.77
C ALA A 268 11.05 18.41 -21.77
N GLY A 269 10.37 18.44 -22.92
CA GLY A 269 8.99 17.97 -23.09
C GLY A 269 8.84 16.45 -23.27
N LEU A 270 9.92 15.67 -23.21
CA LEU A 270 9.83 14.21 -23.30
C LEU A 270 9.07 13.63 -22.11
N PRO A 271 8.31 12.51 -22.33
CA PRO A 271 7.58 11.84 -21.26
C PRO A 271 8.52 11.27 -20.18
N MET A 272 7.93 10.79 -19.08
CA MET A 272 8.65 10.20 -17.93
C MET A 272 9.44 11.23 -17.09
N ASP A 273 9.01 12.46 -17.08
CA ASP A 273 9.54 13.56 -16.24
C ASP A 273 9.54 13.21 -14.75
N ALA A 274 8.55 12.46 -14.29
CA ALA A 274 8.44 11.97 -12.91
C ALA A 274 9.65 11.13 -12.43
N TYR A 275 10.50 10.63 -13.35
CA TYR A 275 11.70 9.86 -13.02
C TYR A 275 12.99 10.68 -13.09
N ARG A 276 12.94 11.94 -13.54
CA ARG A 276 14.10 12.82 -13.59
C ARG A 276 14.57 13.14 -12.17
N GLY A 277 15.87 12.95 -11.93
CA GLY A 277 16.45 13.07 -10.59
C GLY A 277 16.18 11.91 -9.62
N LYS A 278 15.40 10.89 -10.03
CA LYS A 278 15.21 9.67 -9.26
C LYS A 278 16.25 8.60 -9.63
N PRO A 279 16.53 7.63 -8.75
CA PRO A 279 17.41 6.51 -9.11
C PRO A 279 16.76 5.59 -10.16
N PHE A 280 17.58 5.01 -11.03
CA PHE A 280 17.13 4.08 -12.08
C PHE A 280 16.25 2.93 -11.57
N ARG A 281 16.55 2.43 -10.37
CA ARG A 281 15.76 1.35 -9.74
C ARG A 281 14.28 1.70 -9.52
N SER A 282 13.94 3.00 -9.37
CA SER A 282 12.54 3.41 -9.24
C SER A 282 11.76 3.14 -10.52
N LEU A 283 12.38 3.33 -11.69
CA LEU A 283 11.78 2.95 -12.96
C LEU A 283 11.73 1.43 -13.15
N VAL A 284 12.73 0.68 -12.63
CA VAL A 284 12.69 -0.79 -12.66
C VAL A 284 11.53 -1.32 -11.82
N LEU A 285 11.33 -0.77 -10.61
CA LEU A 285 10.21 -1.12 -9.73
C LEU A 285 8.86 -0.86 -10.42
N ASP A 286 8.65 0.36 -10.91
CA ASP A 286 7.39 0.71 -11.57
C ASP A 286 7.16 -0.07 -12.88
N THR A 287 8.23 -0.47 -13.57
CA THR A 287 8.13 -1.35 -14.75
C THR A 287 7.70 -2.75 -14.34
N PHE A 288 8.24 -3.26 -13.22
CA PHE A 288 7.85 -4.55 -12.67
C PHE A 288 6.37 -4.51 -12.24
N ASP A 289 5.96 -3.53 -11.43
CA ASP A 289 4.57 -3.34 -10.98
C ASP A 289 3.59 -3.35 -12.15
N ARG A 290 3.83 -2.53 -13.17
CA ARG A 290 2.98 -2.44 -14.37
C ARG A 290 2.83 -3.74 -15.13
N LEU A 291 3.80 -4.65 -15.06
CA LEU A 291 3.81 -5.92 -15.80
C LEU A 291 3.41 -7.12 -14.93
N SER A 292 3.39 -6.98 -13.60
CA SER A 292 3.19 -8.07 -12.66
C SER A 292 1.75 -8.17 -12.13
N ALA A 293 1.04 -7.04 -11.98
CA ALA A 293 -0.27 -6.99 -11.36
C ALA A 293 -1.32 -7.73 -12.20
N PRO A 294 -1.97 -8.80 -11.70
CA PRO A 294 -2.97 -9.57 -12.46
C PRO A 294 -4.23 -8.77 -12.76
N VAL A 295 -4.62 -7.91 -11.80
CA VAL A 295 -5.79 -7.05 -11.86
C VAL A 295 -5.35 -5.61 -11.69
N GLU A 296 -5.84 -4.71 -12.52
CA GLU A 296 -5.62 -3.27 -12.40
C GLU A 296 -6.77 -2.51 -13.06
N TYR A 297 -7.53 -1.80 -12.25
CA TYR A 297 -8.56 -0.89 -12.70
C TYR A 297 -8.05 0.55 -12.74
N ARG A 298 -8.62 1.37 -13.62
CA ARG A 298 -8.33 2.80 -13.75
C ARG A 298 -9.62 3.57 -13.87
N TYR A 299 -9.67 4.72 -13.23
CA TYR A 299 -10.89 5.47 -13.02
C TYR A 299 -10.78 6.88 -13.57
N THR A 300 -11.91 7.40 -14.04
CA THR A 300 -12.20 8.83 -14.16
C THR A 300 -12.93 9.30 -12.90
N TRP A 301 -13.07 10.60 -12.72
CA TRP A 301 -13.87 11.11 -11.60
C TRP A 301 -15.32 10.63 -11.65
N SER A 302 -15.92 10.60 -12.86
CA SER A 302 -17.27 10.09 -13.06
C SER A 302 -17.47 8.61 -12.68
N ASP A 303 -16.40 7.81 -12.67
CA ASP A 303 -16.44 6.43 -12.17
C ASP A 303 -16.39 6.40 -10.62
N LEU A 304 -15.69 7.34 -9.99
CA LEU A 304 -15.42 7.36 -8.54
C LEU A 304 -16.47 8.13 -7.74
N GLN A 305 -17.01 9.24 -8.26
CA GLN A 305 -17.98 10.05 -7.55
C GLN A 305 -19.16 9.22 -7.00
N PRO A 306 -19.76 8.25 -7.75
CA PRO A 306 -20.81 7.38 -7.21
C PRO A 306 -20.41 6.56 -5.98
N TRP A 307 -19.11 6.32 -5.74
CA TRP A 307 -18.65 5.62 -4.54
C TRP A 307 -18.91 6.44 -3.27
N PHE A 308 -18.64 7.73 -3.35
CA PHE A 308 -18.84 8.67 -2.24
C PHE A 308 -20.32 9.00 -2.05
N ASP A 309 -21.07 9.20 -3.13
CA ASP A 309 -22.52 9.43 -3.09
C ASP A 309 -23.28 8.26 -2.42
N ARG A 310 -22.90 7.02 -2.76
CA ARG A 310 -23.52 5.79 -2.20
C ARG A 310 -23.16 5.55 -0.74
N THR A 311 -21.96 5.93 -0.32
CA THR A 311 -21.48 5.70 1.05
C THR A 311 -21.75 6.86 2.00
N GLY A 312 -22.21 8.00 1.49
CA GLY A 312 -22.50 9.22 2.25
C GLY A 312 -21.25 9.91 2.81
N LEU A 313 -20.08 9.60 2.25
CA LEU A 313 -18.85 10.32 2.59
C LEU A 313 -18.82 11.70 1.95
N VAL A 314 -18.29 12.66 2.68
CA VAL A 314 -18.02 14.01 2.17
C VAL A 314 -16.57 14.07 1.67
N VAL A 315 -16.40 14.42 0.40
CA VAL A 315 -15.06 14.58 -0.20
C VAL A 315 -14.50 15.95 0.18
N ASP A 316 -13.38 15.96 0.90
CA ASP A 316 -12.67 17.18 1.33
C ASP A 316 -11.72 17.67 0.24
N ALA A 317 -11.04 16.74 -0.42
CA ALA A 317 -10.12 17.01 -1.52
C ALA A 317 -10.12 15.86 -2.53
N ALA A 318 -10.05 16.20 -3.81
CA ALA A 318 -9.83 15.24 -4.89
C ALA A 318 -8.93 15.87 -5.95
N ARG A 319 -7.85 15.19 -6.32
CA ARG A 319 -6.90 15.65 -7.34
C ARG A 319 -6.39 14.50 -8.18
N ASP A 320 -6.30 14.72 -9.49
CA ASP A 320 -5.66 13.80 -10.43
C ASP A 320 -4.29 14.34 -10.86
N GLU A 321 -3.25 13.68 -10.43
CA GLU A 321 -1.86 13.96 -10.82
C GLU A 321 -1.26 12.75 -11.55
N THR A 322 -0.66 11.83 -10.79
CA THR A 322 -0.22 10.51 -11.30
C THR A 322 -1.32 9.46 -11.16
N GLY A 323 -2.38 9.78 -10.45
CA GLY A 323 -3.59 9.06 -10.11
C GLY A 323 -4.47 9.93 -9.21
N TRP A 324 -5.63 9.42 -8.84
CA TRP A 324 -6.57 10.08 -7.96
C TRP A 324 -6.13 10.00 -6.51
N PHE A 325 -5.84 11.14 -5.90
CA PHE A 325 -5.71 11.31 -4.46
C PHE A 325 -7.01 11.88 -3.93
N ILE A 326 -7.66 11.18 -3.02
CA ILE A 326 -8.99 11.54 -2.53
C ILE A 326 -8.98 11.47 -1.01
N LEU A 327 -9.18 12.61 -0.35
CA LEU A 327 -9.43 12.71 1.07
C LEU A 327 -10.93 12.89 1.29
N ALA A 328 -11.53 12.09 2.12
CA ALA A 328 -12.95 12.18 2.46
C ALA A 328 -13.16 11.86 3.94
N HIS A 329 -14.27 12.32 4.50
CA HIS A 329 -14.63 12.03 5.88
C HIS A 329 -16.06 11.53 6.02
N ARG A 330 -16.32 10.84 7.14
CA ARG A 330 -17.66 10.48 7.55
C ARG A 330 -18.29 11.67 8.30
N PRO A 331 -19.45 12.18 7.88
CA PRO A 331 -20.12 13.30 8.52
C PRO A 331 -20.58 13.03 9.97
#